data_5784dfb4be9dcadaa6b1c2cc84cae61b
#
_entry.id   5784dfb4be9dcadaa6b1c2cc84cae61b
#
_cell.length_a   1.000
_cell.length_b   1.000
_cell.length_c   1.000
_cell.angle_alpha   90.00
_cell.angle_beta   90.00
_cell.angle_gamma   90.00
#
_symmetry.space_group_name_H-M   'P 1'
#
loop_
_entity.id
_entity.type
_entity.pdbx_description
1 polymer ?
#
loop_
_entity_poly.entity_id
_entity_poly.type
_entity_poly.pdbx_seq_one_letter_code
_entity_poly.pdbx_strand_id
1 'polypeptide(L)'
;LYVCVNGDEPLIDPALVERIIPQRLEGFFAANLMTRIANPVEAVDDSNIKVVTDPQGYALFFSRSPIPHPKASIRYDFYKHLGILAYTLEALRFFAETPRGRLEAVEDINELRFLENGKRLRMIPVEAATLSVDTPKDLEYVRAVVEEKLKRGELKL
;
A
#
# COMPACT_ATOMS: atom_id res chain seq x y z
N LEU A 1 9.97 10.32 -12.53
CA LEU A 1 9.44 9.46 -11.50
C LEU A 1 9.12 10.29 -10.27
N TYR A 2 8.00 10.02 -9.64
CA TYR A 2 7.56 10.63 -8.39
C TYR A 2 7.29 9.51 -7.39
N VAL A 3 7.83 9.61 -6.19
CA VAL A 3 7.52 8.69 -5.10
C VAL A 3 6.63 9.43 -4.10
N CYS A 4 5.47 8.87 -3.85
CA CYS A 4 4.53 9.34 -2.83
C CYS A 4 4.71 8.47 -1.60
N VAL A 5 4.87 9.11 -0.45
CA VAL A 5 4.93 8.45 0.86
C VAL A 5 3.82 9.07 1.70
N ASN A 6 2.92 8.26 2.22
CA ASN A 6 1.84 8.73 3.05
C ASN A 6 2.38 9.29 4.38
N GLY A 7 1.85 10.44 4.80
CA GLY A 7 2.33 11.15 5.99
C GLY A 7 1.87 10.56 7.32
N ASP A 8 0.96 9.60 7.28
CA ASP A 8 0.42 8.85 8.42
C ASP A 8 1.28 7.64 8.83
N GLU A 9 2.35 7.34 8.09
CA GLU A 9 3.30 6.26 8.39
C GLU A 9 4.66 6.83 8.87
N PRO A 10 4.78 7.34 10.10
CA PRO A 10 5.95 8.13 10.53
C PRO A 10 7.23 7.31 10.74
N LEU A 11 7.15 5.98 10.73
CA LEU A 11 8.27 5.06 10.95
C LEU A 11 8.64 4.28 9.67
N ILE A 12 8.37 4.84 8.50
CA ILE A 12 8.76 4.24 7.23
C ILE A 12 10.28 4.03 7.17
N ASP A 13 10.68 2.80 6.84
CA ASP A 13 12.08 2.51 6.54
C ASP A 13 12.47 3.11 5.18
N PRO A 14 13.52 3.95 5.11
CA PRO A 14 14.01 4.50 3.85
C PRO A 14 14.32 3.43 2.78
N ALA A 15 14.72 2.23 3.18
CA ALA A 15 14.95 1.13 2.25
C ALA A 15 13.68 0.72 1.46
N LEU A 16 12.50 0.93 2.01
CA LEU A 16 11.24 0.70 1.29
C LEU A 16 11.04 1.72 0.17
N VAL A 17 11.45 2.98 0.41
CA VAL A 17 11.40 4.02 -0.62
C VAL A 17 12.34 3.69 -1.78
N GLU A 18 13.54 3.18 -1.49
CA GLU A 18 14.46 2.70 -2.53
C GLU A 18 13.89 1.51 -3.29
N ARG A 19 13.19 0.61 -2.59
CA ARG A 19 12.63 -0.61 -3.16
C ARG A 19 11.58 -0.38 -4.22
N ILE A 20 10.83 0.73 -4.15
CA ILE A 20 9.79 1.04 -5.12
C ILE A 20 10.32 1.68 -6.41
N ILE A 21 11.56 2.16 -6.41
CA ILE A 21 12.17 2.80 -7.57
C ILE A 21 12.47 1.72 -8.63
N PRO A 22 11.87 1.79 -9.84
CA PRO A 22 12.11 0.80 -10.87
C PRO A 22 13.53 0.96 -11.46
N GLN A 23 14.16 -0.15 -11.82
CA GLN A 23 15.48 -0.15 -12.47
C GLN A 23 15.42 0.48 -13.88
N ARG A 24 14.26 0.43 -14.53
CA ARG A 24 14.01 1.03 -15.85
C ARG A 24 12.65 1.71 -15.86
N LEU A 25 12.57 2.84 -16.51
CA LEU A 25 11.31 3.59 -16.66
C LEU A 25 10.53 3.21 -17.93
N GLU A 26 11.16 2.51 -18.86
CA GLU A 26 10.49 2.06 -20.09
C GLU A 26 9.36 1.08 -19.75
N GLY A 27 8.15 1.39 -20.21
CA GLY A 27 6.95 0.61 -19.93
C GLY A 27 6.46 0.67 -18.47
N PHE A 28 7.13 1.41 -17.61
CA PHE A 28 6.66 1.65 -16.24
C PHE A 28 5.57 2.74 -16.24
N PHE A 29 4.47 2.49 -15.56
CA PHE A 29 3.39 3.46 -15.39
C PHE A 29 3.26 3.89 -13.93
N ALA A 30 2.97 2.94 -13.05
CA ALA A 30 2.90 3.16 -11.60
C ALA A 30 3.17 1.86 -10.83
N ALA A 31 3.63 1.97 -9.60
CA ALA A 31 3.80 0.86 -8.67
C ALA A 31 3.35 1.23 -7.26
N ASN A 32 3.04 0.19 -6.49
CA ASN A 32 2.76 0.30 -5.07
C ASN A 32 3.44 -0.84 -4.32
N LEU A 33 3.94 -0.58 -3.13
CA LEU A 33 4.41 -1.64 -2.25
C LEU A 33 3.25 -2.38 -1.62
N MET A 34 3.43 -3.67 -1.38
CA MET A 34 2.50 -4.49 -0.61
C MET A 34 3.26 -5.37 0.37
N THR A 35 2.63 -5.67 1.51
CA THR A 35 3.17 -6.60 2.51
C THR A 35 2.18 -7.70 2.84
N ARG A 36 2.70 -8.86 3.26
CA ARG A 36 1.88 -9.97 3.71
C ARG A 36 1.22 -9.62 5.05
N ILE A 37 -0.06 -9.90 5.17
CA ILE A 37 -0.79 -9.81 6.43
C ILE A 37 -0.41 -11.02 7.29
N ALA A 38 0.26 -10.78 8.40
CA ALA A 38 0.68 -11.82 9.33
C ALA A 38 -0.41 -12.16 10.37
N ASN A 39 -1.20 -11.14 10.77
CA ASN A 39 -2.26 -11.29 11.76
C ASN A 39 -3.63 -11.37 11.05
N PRO A 40 -4.40 -12.45 11.20
CA PRO A 40 -5.72 -12.57 10.59
C PRO A 40 -6.70 -11.43 10.94
N VAL A 41 -6.53 -10.78 12.09
CA VAL A 41 -7.35 -9.62 12.49
C VAL A 41 -7.16 -8.45 11.51
N GLU A 42 -5.95 -8.25 11.00
CA GLU A 42 -5.69 -7.21 10.00
C GLU A 42 -6.41 -7.46 8.67
N ALA A 43 -6.70 -8.72 8.35
CA ALA A 43 -7.41 -9.05 7.11
C ALA A 43 -8.88 -8.62 7.13
N VAL A 44 -9.51 -8.58 8.31
CA VAL A 44 -10.92 -8.16 8.48
C VAL A 44 -11.05 -6.69 8.87
N ASP A 45 -9.96 -6.02 9.20
CA ASP A 45 -9.90 -4.60 9.48
C ASP A 45 -10.01 -3.81 8.17
N ASP A 46 -10.98 -2.92 8.05
CA ASP A 46 -11.27 -2.12 6.86
C ASP A 46 -10.30 -0.94 6.67
N SER A 47 -9.55 -0.56 7.71
CA SER A 47 -8.45 0.40 7.59
C SER A 47 -7.30 -0.18 6.74
N ASN A 48 -7.08 -1.49 6.79
CA ASN A 48 -6.11 -2.18 5.94
C ASN A 48 -6.72 -2.47 4.55
N ILE A 49 -6.18 -1.88 3.51
CA ILE A 49 -6.62 -2.12 2.13
C ILE A 49 -5.96 -3.39 1.60
N LYS A 50 -6.76 -4.43 1.36
CA LYS A 50 -6.28 -5.68 0.78
C LYS A 50 -6.10 -5.55 -0.72
N VAL A 51 -5.13 -6.29 -1.26
CA VAL A 51 -4.84 -6.32 -2.69
C VAL A 51 -4.66 -7.76 -3.18
N VAL A 52 -5.22 -8.05 -4.34
CA VAL A 52 -4.99 -9.29 -5.10
C VAL A 52 -4.28 -8.97 -6.39
N THR A 53 -3.37 -9.85 -6.80
CA THR A 53 -2.52 -9.64 -7.98
C THR A 53 -2.69 -10.77 -9.00
N ASP A 54 -2.36 -10.45 -10.26
CA ASP A 54 -2.14 -11.45 -11.28
C ASP A 54 -0.80 -12.19 -11.07
N PRO A 55 -0.53 -13.30 -11.79
CA PRO A 55 0.73 -14.03 -11.68
C PRO A 55 1.95 -13.21 -12.08
N GLN A 56 1.77 -12.11 -12.80
CA GLN A 56 2.84 -11.18 -13.19
C GLN A 56 3.07 -10.10 -12.12
N GLY A 57 2.27 -10.08 -11.03
CA GLY A 57 2.38 -9.14 -9.93
C GLY A 57 1.77 -7.77 -10.21
N TYR A 58 0.76 -7.69 -11.06
CA TYR A 58 -0.05 -6.48 -11.23
C TYR A 58 -1.33 -6.59 -10.43
N ALA A 59 -1.77 -5.48 -9.85
CA ALA A 59 -3.01 -5.43 -9.11
C ALA A 59 -4.21 -5.82 -9.99
N LEU A 60 -5.02 -6.75 -9.51
CA LEU A 60 -6.33 -7.09 -10.07
C LEU A 60 -7.45 -6.31 -9.40
N PHE A 61 -7.35 -6.14 -8.08
CA PHE A 61 -8.33 -5.38 -7.30
C PHE A 61 -7.77 -4.99 -5.94
N PHE A 62 -8.27 -3.87 -5.40
CA PHE A 62 -8.07 -3.42 -4.03
C PHE A 62 -9.42 -3.39 -3.32
N SER A 63 -9.47 -3.76 -2.04
CA SER A 63 -10.69 -3.69 -1.26
C SER A 63 -10.41 -3.53 0.23
N ARG A 64 -11.31 -2.82 0.90
CA ARG A 64 -11.38 -2.80 2.36
C ARG A 64 -11.93 -4.11 2.92
N SER A 65 -12.71 -4.87 2.14
CA SER A 65 -13.13 -6.21 2.48
C SER A 65 -12.00 -7.23 2.35
N PRO A 66 -12.04 -8.36 3.11
CA PRO A 66 -11.12 -9.47 2.88
C PRO A 66 -11.26 -10.05 1.47
N ILE A 67 -10.23 -9.94 0.66
CA ILE A 67 -10.15 -10.53 -0.69
C ILE A 67 -8.84 -11.31 -0.85
N PRO A 68 -8.86 -12.47 -1.57
CA PRO A 68 -10.03 -13.21 -2.07
C PRO A 68 -10.81 -13.90 -0.95
N HIS A 69 -12.04 -14.34 -1.22
CA HIS A 69 -12.79 -15.16 -0.28
C HIS A 69 -12.30 -16.62 -0.30
N PRO A 70 -11.74 -17.15 0.81
CA PRO A 70 -11.07 -18.44 0.84
C PRO A 70 -12.07 -19.60 1.00
N LYS A 71 -12.95 -19.85 0.01
CA LYS A 71 -13.96 -20.90 0.08
C LYS A 71 -13.39 -22.32 -0.05
N ALA A 72 -12.45 -22.51 -0.99
CA ALA A 72 -11.94 -23.85 -1.31
C ALA A 72 -10.66 -24.19 -0.52
N SER A 73 -9.92 -23.20 -0.08
CA SER A 73 -8.69 -23.37 0.68
C SER A 73 -8.46 -22.16 1.58
N ILE A 74 -8.12 -22.43 2.83
CA ILE A 74 -7.66 -21.39 3.77
C ILE A 74 -6.16 -21.08 3.62
N ARG A 75 -5.45 -21.84 2.77
CA ARG A 75 -4.03 -21.64 2.49
C ARG A 75 -3.87 -20.55 1.44
N TYR A 76 -4.01 -19.30 1.88
CA TYR A 76 -3.81 -18.12 1.05
C TYR A 76 -3.14 -17.02 1.88
N ASP A 77 -2.09 -16.44 1.33
CA ASP A 77 -1.43 -15.29 1.94
C ASP A 77 -2.16 -14.02 1.51
N PHE A 78 -2.83 -13.37 2.47
CA PHE A 78 -3.42 -12.06 2.24
C PHE A 78 -2.32 -11.00 2.19
N TYR A 79 -2.48 -10.05 1.29
CA TYR A 79 -1.59 -8.90 1.16
C TYR A 79 -2.38 -7.60 1.36
N LYS A 80 -1.74 -6.63 2.01
CA LYS A 80 -2.22 -5.25 2.08
C LYS A 80 -1.26 -4.32 1.36
N HIS A 81 -1.79 -3.25 0.76
CA HIS A 81 -0.97 -2.20 0.22
C HIS A 81 -0.28 -1.41 1.33
N LEU A 82 0.83 -0.75 0.99
CA LEU A 82 1.51 0.20 1.86
C LEU A 82 1.40 1.59 1.26
N GLY A 83 1.43 2.63 2.10
CA GLY A 83 1.37 4.03 1.69
C GLY A 83 2.62 4.54 0.95
N ILE A 84 3.29 3.68 0.19
CA ILE A 84 4.46 4.02 -0.63
C ILE A 84 4.17 3.65 -2.07
N LEU A 85 4.08 4.66 -2.93
CA LEU A 85 3.71 4.53 -4.33
C LEU A 85 4.73 5.26 -5.21
N ALA A 86 4.91 4.76 -6.43
CA ALA A 86 5.72 5.41 -7.45
C ALA A 86 4.89 5.64 -8.70
N TYR A 87 5.01 6.84 -9.27
CA TYR A 87 4.24 7.28 -10.43
C TYR A 87 5.15 7.88 -11.50
N THR A 88 4.84 7.63 -12.76
CA THR A 88 5.33 8.47 -13.85
C THR A 88 4.54 9.77 -13.92
N LEU A 89 5.06 10.76 -14.64
CA LEU A 89 4.29 11.97 -14.94
C LEU A 89 3.00 11.66 -15.73
N GLU A 90 3.04 10.64 -16.60
CA GLU A 90 1.86 10.16 -17.31
C GLU A 90 0.79 9.66 -16.33
N ALA A 91 1.18 8.86 -15.33
CA ALA A 91 0.25 8.34 -14.32
C ALA A 91 -0.38 9.47 -13.50
N LEU A 92 0.41 10.48 -13.10
CA LEU A 92 -0.12 11.63 -12.34
C LEU A 92 -1.08 12.49 -13.18
N ARG A 93 -0.75 12.74 -14.45
CA ARG A 93 -1.65 13.45 -15.37
C ARG A 93 -2.95 12.67 -15.58
N PHE A 94 -2.81 11.37 -15.87
CA PHE A 94 -3.97 10.49 -16.00
C PHE A 94 -4.89 10.57 -14.78
N PHE A 95 -4.32 10.50 -13.58
CA PHE A 95 -5.09 10.59 -12.31
C PHE A 95 -5.79 11.94 -12.18
N ALA A 96 -5.12 13.05 -12.50
CA ALA A 96 -5.67 14.40 -12.39
C ALA A 96 -6.79 14.68 -13.41
N GLU A 97 -6.68 14.11 -14.62
CA GLU A 97 -7.61 14.33 -15.71
C GLU A 97 -8.79 13.35 -15.74
N THR A 98 -8.65 12.20 -15.05
CA THR A 98 -9.67 11.15 -15.03
C THR A 98 -10.62 11.38 -13.84
N PRO A 99 -11.94 11.46 -14.06
CA PRO A 99 -12.89 11.61 -12.97
C PRO A 99 -12.89 10.38 -12.06
N ARG A 100 -13.29 10.59 -10.81
CA ARG A 100 -13.45 9.52 -9.81
C ARG A 100 -14.42 8.46 -10.30
N GLY A 101 -13.98 7.19 -10.30
CA GLY A 101 -14.75 6.05 -10.75
C GLY A 101 -15.74 5.55 -9.68
N ARG A 102 -16.56 4.57 -10.06
CA ARG A 102 -17.59 4.00 -9.17
C ARG A 102 -16.99 3.16 -8.06
N LEU A 103 -15.99 2.34 -8.37
CA LEU A 103 -15.31 1.50 -7.40
C LEU A 103 -14.48 2.34 -6.44
N GLU A 104 -13.74 3.31 -6.96
CA GLU A 104 -13.01 4.28 -6.14
C GLU A 104 -13.96 5.02 -5.18
N ALA A 105 -15.15 5.41 -5.65
CA ALA A 105 -16.12 6.13 -4.82
C ALA A 105 -16.71 5.27 -3.69
N VAL A 106 -16.85 3.97 -3.89
CA VAL A 106 -17.42 3.04 -2.91
C VAL A 106 -16.38 2.57 -1.90
N GLU A 107 -15.21 2.18 -2.37
CA GLU A 107 -14.12 1.64 -1.52
C GLU A 107 -13.28 2.75 -0.89
N ASP A 108 -13.35 3.98 -1.43
CA ASP A 108 -12.50 5.12 -1.08
C ASP A 108 -11.01 4.78 -1.20
N ILE A 109 -10.63 4.22 -2.36
CA ILE A 109 -9.29 3.78 -2.70
C ILE A 109 -8.90 4.39 -4.06
N ASN A 110 -7.93 5.30 -4.06
CA ASN A 110 -7.49 6.06 -5.23
C ASN A 110 -6.96 5.18 -6.38
N GLU A 111 -6.29 4.08 -6.04
CA GLU A 111 -5.67 3.15 -6.99
C GLU A 111 -6.70 2.46 -7.89
N LEU A 112 -7.95 2.36 -7.43
CA LEU A 112 -9.05 1.81 -8.23
C LEU A 112 -9.34 2.66 -9.47
N ARG A 113 -9.07 3.98 -9.45
CA ARG A 113 -9.22 4.83 -10.64
C ARG A 113 -8.35 4.34 -11.81
N PHE A 114 -7.14 3.87 -11.52
CA PHE A 114 -6.28 3.27 -12.54
C PHE A 114 -6.89 2.00 -13.09
N LEU A 115 -7.31 1.08 -12.21
CA LEU A 115 -7.83 -0.23 -12.59
C LEU A 115 -9.16 -0.13 -13.35
N GLU A 116 -10.08 0.73 -12.91
CA GLU A 116 -11.36 0.98 -13.59
C GLU A 116 -11.19 1.48 -15.04
N ASN A 117 -10.04 2.10 -15.33
CA ASN A 117 -9.71 2.63 -16.65
C ASN A 117 -8.66 1.78 -17.40
N GLY A 118 -8.47 0.53 -16.99
CA GLY A 118 -7.60 -0.42 -17.67
C GLY A 118 -6.10 -0.13 -17.55
N LYS A 119 -5.69 0.75 -16.62
CA LYS A 119 -4.28 0.99 -16.32
C LYS A 119 -3.76 -0.07 -15.37
N ARG A 120 -2.51 -0.49 -15.57
CA ARG A 120 -1.87 -1.53 -14.76
C ARG A 120 -1.02 -0.90 -13.67
N LEU A 121 -1.22 -1.34 -12.44
CA LEU A 121 -0.44 -0.94 -11.28
C LEU A 121 0.44 -2.12 -10.83
N ARG A 122 1.75 -1.94 -10.84
CA ARG A 122 2.70 -2.96 -10.39
C ARG A 122 2.69 -3.06 -8.87
N MET A 123 2.50 -4.26 -8.32
CA MET A 123 2.62 -4.52 -6.90
C MET A 123 3.99 -5.11 -6.60
N ILE A 124 4.69 -4.55 -5.63
CA ILE A 124 6.03 -4.99 -5.22
C ILE A 124 5.94 -5.52 -3.80
N PRO A 125 6.10 -6.85 -3.59
CA PRO A 125 6.05 -7.42 -2.26
C PRO A 125 7.32 -7.05 -1.48
N VAL A 126 7.11 -6.67 -0.22
CA VAL A 126 8.16 -6.38 0.76
C VAL A 126 7.79 -7.01 2.10
N GLU A 127 8.80 -7.29 2.91
CA GLU A 127 8.58 -7.61 4.31
C GLU A 127 8.72 -6.33 5.13
N ALA A 128 7.60 -5.79 5.57
CA ALA A 128 7.57 -4.56 6.35
C ALA A 128 6.49 -4.63 7.42
N ALA A 129 6.83 -4.18 8.61
CA ALA A 129 5.87 -3.83 9.64
C ALA A 129 5.70 -2.31 9.60
N THR A 130 4.66 -1.83 8.95
CA THR A 130 4.31 -0.42 8.95
C THR A 130 3.28 -0.14 10.04
N LEU A 131 3.42 1.01 10.66
CA LEU A 131 2.49 1.51 11.68
C LEU A 131 1.92 2.82 11.17
N SER A 132 0.65 2.79 10.79
CA SER A 132 -0.11 4.00 10.45
C SER A 132 -0.71 4.66 11.70
N VAL A 133 -0.95 5.95 11.61
CA VAL A 133 -1.60 6.76 12.66
C VAL A 133 -2.92 7.28 12.10
N ASP A 134 -3.97 6.48 12.22
CA ASP A 134 -5.33 6.82 11.77
C ASP A 134 -6.22 7.30 12.93
N THR A 135 -5.91 6.84 14.14
CA THR A 135 -6.68 7.16 15.35
C THR A 135 -5.80 7.69 16.48
N PRO A 136 -6.37 8.38 17.49
CA PRO A 136 -5.63 8.77 18.70
C PRO A 136 -4.94 7.60 19.40
N LYS A 137 -5.54 6.40 19.35
CA LYS A 137 -4.95 5.18 19.93
C LYS A 137 -3.69 4.75 19.18
N ASP A 138 -3.69 4.86 17.86
CA ASP A 138 -2.51 4.54 17.04
C ASP A 138 -1.39 5.53 17.33
N LEU A 139 -1.73 6.82 17.51
CA LEU A 139 -0.77 7.85 17.88
C LEU A 139 -0.05 7.52 19.20
N GLU A 140 -0.82 7.13 20.23
CA GLU A 140 -0.24 6.74 21.52
C GLU A 140 0.67 5.51 21.38
N TYR A 141 0.25 4.52 20.59
CA TYR A 141 1.05 3.33 20.34
C TYR A 141 2.35 3.68 19.59
N VAL A 142 2.25 4.46 18.51
CA VAL A 142 3.43 4.88 17.72
C VAL A 142 4.38 5.72 18.54
N ARG A 143 3.89 6.62 19.40
CA ARG A 143 4.73 7.39 20.35
C ARG A 143 5.56 6.47 21.24
N ALA A 144 4.92 5.45 21.84
CA ALA A 144 5.62 4.49 22.68
C ALA A 144 6.72 3.73 21.90
N VAL A 145 6.45 3.34 20.67
CA VAL A 145 7.43 2.69 19.78
C VAL A 145 8.59 3.63 19.45
N VAL A 146 8.32 4.89 19.13
CA VAL A 146 9.36 5.91 18.86
C VAL A 146 10.25 6.10 20.09
N GLU A 147 9.67 6.26 21.28
CA GLU A 147 10.43 6.42 22.51
C GLU A 147 11.33 5.21 22.78
N GLU A 148 10.84 4.00 22.55
CA GLU A 148 11.64 2.79 22.72
C GLU A 148 12.80 2.72 21.73
N LYS A 149 12.56 3.04 20.46
CA LYS A 149 13.61 3.09 19.43
C LYS A 149 14.67 4.17 19.72
N LEU A 150 14.27 5.32 20.23
CA LEU A 150 15.20 6.36 20.68
C LEU A 150 16.07 5.90 21.83
N LYS A 151 15.48 5.22 22.85
CA LYS A 151 16.22 4.65 23.99
C LYS A 151 17.23 3.60 23.56
N ARG A 152 16.93 2.83 22.49
CA ARG A 152 17.83 1.82 21.91
C ARG A 152 18.86 2.40 20.95
N GLY A 153 18.77 3.69 20.61
CA GLY A 153 19.65 4.32 19.63
C GLY A 153 19.39 3.91 18.17
N GLU A 154 18.23 3.29 17.91
CA GLU A 154 17.78 2.88 16.58
C GLU A 154 17.21 4.07 15.77
N LEU A 155 16.79 5.14 16.46
CA LEU A 155 16.38 6.41 15.91
C LEU A 155 17.24 7.54 16.45
N LYS A 156 17.50 8.54 15.62
CA LYS A 156 18.14 9.82 16.00
C LYS A 156 17.20 10.94 15.59
N LEU A 157 16.97 11.88 16.50
CA LEU A 157 16.28 13.15 16.22
C LEU A 157 17.27 14.18 15.70
#